data_ca421b75dc3d928f4fd98c73bd21affd
#
_entry.id   ca421b75dc3d928f4fd98c73bd21affd
#
_cell.length_a   1.000
_cell.length_b   1.000
_cell.length_c   1.000
_cell.angle_alpha   90.00
_cell.angle_beta   90.00
_cell.angle_gamma   90.00
#
_symmetry.space_group_name_H-M   'P 1'
#
loop_
_entity.id
_entity.type
_entity.pdbx_description
1 polymer ?
#
loop_
_entity_poly.entity_id
_entity_poly.type
_entity_poly.pdbx_seq_one_letter_code
_entity_poly.pdbx_strand_id
1 'polypeptide(L)'
;MTETIQTAMDRLMTTAAEPQDYVAEDGLLYCGSCNTPKEAFFPNGRKLFGRDRHPAECRCRQATREKQEKEERARLHYEKVQRL
;
A
#
# COMPACT_ATOMS: atom_id res chain seq x y z
N MET A 1 -13.90 -1.67 23.57
CA MET A 1 -14.29 -0.36 23.01
C MET A 1 -14.64 -0.50 21.55
N THR A 2 -15.79 0.03 21.18
CA THR A 2 -16.22 0.01 19.78
C THR A 2 -15.54 1.15 19.02
N GLU A 3 -14.93 0.82 17.91
CA GLU A 3 -14.35 1.84 17.04
C GLU A 3 -15.45 2.53 16.25
N THR A 4 -15.30 3.83 16.07
CA THR A 4 -16.21 4.57 15.20
C THR A 4 -15.86 4.26 13.74
N ILE A 5 -16.82 4.44 12.84
CA ILE A 5 -16.59 4.26 11.40
C ILE A 5 -15.45 5.16 10.93
N GLN A 6 -15.38 6.38 11.45
CA GLN A 6 -14.32 7.32 11.11
C GLN A 6 -12.94 6.81 11.52
N THR A 7 -12.83 6.20 12.71
CA THR A 7 -11.56 5.62 13.17
C THR A 7 -11.12 4.46 12.28
N ALA A 8 -12.07 3.59 11.90
CA ALA A 8 -11.79 2.48 10.99
C ALA A 8 -11.31 2.99 9.62
N MET A 9 -11.94 4.03 9.10
CA MET A 9 -11.55 4.65 7.84
C MET A 9 -10.17 5.29 7.92
N ASP A 10 -9.86 5.95 9.03
CA ASP A 10 -8.54 6.52 9.27
C ASP A 10 -7.45 5.44 9.22
N ARG A 11 -7.71 4.28 9.81
CA ARG A 11 -6.76 3.16 9.76
C ARG A 11 -6.53 2.66 8.35
N LEU A 12 -7.58 2.57 7.54
CA LEU A 12 -7.47 2.15 6.14
C LEU A 12 -6.67 3.15 5.31
N MET A 13 -6.76 4.43 5.66
CA MET A 13 -6.07 5.51 4.95
C MET A 13 -4.68 5.80 5.51
N THR A 14 -4.31 5.17 6.62
CA THR A 14 -3.01 5.38 7.26
C THR A 14 -2.02 4.34 6.77
N THR A 15 -0.87 4.81 6.28
CA THR A 15 0.21 3.92 5.86
C THR A 15 0.96 3.40 7.09
N ALA A 16 1.17 2.09 7.16
CA ALA A 16 1.96 1.49 8.22
C ALA A 16 3.43 1.87 8.05
N ALA A 17 3.99 2.55 9.05
CA ALA A 17 5.40 2.94 9.06
C ALA A 17 6.24 1.85 9.71
N GLU A 18 7.39 1.56 9.10
CA GLU A 18 8.39 0.64 9.65
C GLU A 18 9.56 1.45 10.21
N PRO A 19 10.42 0.86 11.06
CA PRO A 19 11.51 1.62 11.70
C PRO A 19 12.47 2.29 10.71
N GLN A 20 12.67 1.71 9.53
CA GLN A 20 13.58 2.26 8.52
C GLN A 20 12.93 3.35 7.66
N ASP A 21 11.62 3.53 7.75
CA ASP A 21 10.90 4.50 6.95
C ASP A 21 11.20 5.93 7.42
N TYR A 22 11.09 6.88 6.51
CA TYR A 22 11.38 8.27 6.81
C TYR A 22 10.42 9.19 6.08
N VAL A 23 10.28 10.42 6.60
CA VAL A 23 9.45 11.45 5.97
C VAL A 23 10.37 12.35 5.14
N ALA A 24 10.09 12.48 3.86
CA ALA A 24 10.88 13.29 2.94
C ALA A 24 10.45 14.77 2.99
N GLU A 25 11.13 15.61 2.21
CA GLU A 25 10.88 17.06 2.17
C GLU A 25 9.45 17.39 1.74
N ASP A 26 8.84 16.54 0.91
CA ASP A 26 7.46 16.74 0.46
C ASP A 26 6.42 16.40 1.54
N GLY A 27 6.87 15.91 2.70
CA GLY A 27 6.00 15.52 3.80
C GLY A 27 5.39 14.13 3.68
N LEU A 28 5.76 13.38 2.67
CA LEU A 28 5.28 12.01 2.48
C LEU A 28 6.21 11.00 3.16
N LEU A 29 5.62 9.90 3.60
CA LEU A 29 6.39 8.78 4.17
C LEU A 29 7.03 7.98 3.04
N TYR A 30 8.32 7.72 3.16
CA TYR A 30 9.09 6.95 2.17
C TYR A 30 9.57 5.64 2.78
N CYS A 31 9.63 4.61 1.95
CA CYS A 31 10.19 3.32 2.36
C CYS A 31 11.73 3.43 2.46
N GLY A 32 12.27 3.11 3.62
CA GLY A 32 13.72 3.15 3.84
C GLY A 32 14.49 2.08 3.09
N SER A 33 13.80 1.05 2.58
CA SER A 33 14.44 -0.04 1.84
C SER A 33 14.60 0.26 0.35
N CYS A 34 13.61 0.89 -0.26
CA CYS A 34 13.62 1.15 -1.70
C CYS A 34 13.60 2.64 -2.06
N ASN A 35 13.50 3.53 -1.07
CA ASN A 35 13.48 4.98 -1.25
C ASN A 35 12.37 5.47 -2.17
N THR A 36 11.22 4.79 -2.16
CA THR A 36 10.03 5.20 -2.90
C THR A 36 8.92 5.56 -1.93
N PRO A 37 8.00 6.48 -2.31
CA PRO A 37 6.97 6.93 -1.38
C PRO A 37 5.96 5.82 -1.06
N LYS A 38 5.55 5.78 0.20
CA LYS A 38 4.48 4.91 0.69
C LYS A 38 3.16 5.64 0.79
N GLU A 39 3.13 6.91 0.44
CA GLU A 39 1.95 7.75 0.43
C GLU A 39 1.94 8.60 -0.84
N ALA A 40 0.75 9.08 -1.22
CA ALA A 40 0.58 9.98 -2.35
C ALA A 40 -0.51 11.00 -2.02
N PHE A 41 -0.34 12.23 -2.51
CA PHE A 41 -1.36 13.26 -2.33
C PHE A 41 -2.55 13.01 -3.23
N PHE A 42 -3.74 13.40 -2.76
CA PHE A 42 -4.92 13.41 -3.61
C PHE A 42 -4.77 14.47 -4.70
N PRO A 43 -5.32 14.23 -5.89
CA PRO A 43 -5.25 15.22 -6.97
C PRO A 43 -6.04 16.47 -6.62
N ASN A 44 -5.57 17.61 -7.17
CA ASN A 44 -6.26 18.92 -7.05
C ASN A 44 -6.50 19.39 -5.61
N GLY A 45 -5.63 19.01 -4.69
CA GLY A 45 -5.74 19.44 -3.30
C GLY A 45 -6.94 18.85 -2.55
N ARG A 46 -7.51 17.78 -3.05
CA ARG A 46 -8.64 17.12 -2.39
C ARG A 46 -8.24 16.55 -1.04
N LYS A 47 -9.20 16.54 -0.11
CA LYS A 47 -9.03 15.94 1.21
C LYS A 47 -10.13 14.92 1.43
N LEU A 48 -9.77 13.80 2.06
CA LEU A 48 -10.72 12.77 2.46
C LEU A 48 -10.53 12.50 3.94
N PHE A 49 -11.60 12.61 4.71
CA PHE A 49 -11.56 12.46 6.19
C PHE A 49 -10.51 13.35 6.84
N GLY A 50 -10.34 14.58 6.32
CA GLY A 50 -9.37 15.53 6.85
C GLY A 50 -7.93 15.28 6.45
N ARG A 51 -7.67 14.29 5.59
CA ARG A 51 -6.34 13.94 5.11
C ARG A 51 -6.17 14.33 3.65
N ASP A 52 -4.99 14.86 3.31
CA ASP A 52 -4.65 15.26 1.95
C ASP A 52 -3.92 14.16 1.17
N ARG A 53 -3.67 13.02 1.81
CA ARG A 53 -2.87 11.94 1.24
C ARG A 53 -3.50 10.56 1.52
N HIS A 54 -3.12 9.59 0.72
CA HIS A 54 -3.57 8.20 0.87
C HIS A 54 -2.38 7.26 0.82
N PRO A 55 -2.51 6.02 1.35
CA PRO A 55 -1.45 5.02 1.22
C PRO A 55 -1.15 4.69 -0.23
N ALA A 56 0.12 4.51 -0.54
CA ALA A 56 0.57 4.09 -1.86
C ALA A 56 1.56 2.94 -1.69
N GLU A 57 1.64 2.07 -2.70
CA GLU A 57 2.59 0.98 -2.65
C GLU A 57 4.00 1.48 -2.97
N CYS A 58 4.97 1.13 -2.11
CA CYS A 58 6.37 1.35 -2.42
C CYS A 58 6.84 0.29 -3.43
N ARG A 59 8.02 0.52 -3.99
CA ARG A 59 8.57 -0.37 -5.01
C ARG A 59 8.80 -1.80 -4.50
N CYS A 60 9.23 -1.95 -3.25
CA CYS A 60 9.40 -3.26 -2.63
C CYS A 60 8.10 -4.04 -2.58
N ARG A 61 7.04 -3.35 -2.21
CA ARG A 61 5.73 -3.95 -2.07
C ARG A 61 5.12 -4.34 -3.41
N GLN A 62 5.32 -3.50 -4.41
CA GLN A 62 4.90 -3.79 -5.78
C GLN A 62 5.59 -5.05 -6.31
N ALA A 63 6.91 -5.15 -6.11
CA ALA A 63 7.68 -6.30 -6.54
C ALA A 63 7.20 -7.60 -5.86
N THR A 64 6.93 -7.54 -4.55
CA THR A 64 6.41 -8.67 -3.80
C THR A 64 5.04 -9.09 -4.31
N ARG A 65 4.15 -8.12 -4.53
CA ARG A 65 2.81 -8.39 -5.04
C ARG A 65 2.86 -9.01 -6.43
N GLU A 66 3.66 -8.48 -7.33
CA GLU A 66 3.81 -9.01 -8.69
C GLU A 66 4.34 -10.44 -8.67
N LYS A 67 5.30 -10.71 -7.79
CA LYS A 67 5.83 -12.06 -7.62
C LYS A 67 4.76 -13.03 -7.13
N GLN A 68 3.97 -12.63 -6.15
CA GLN A 68 2.87 -13.45 -5.61
C GLN A 68 1.80 -13.71 -6.66
N GLU A 69 1.42 -12.71 -7.42
CA GLU A 69 0.45 -12.85 -8.51
C GLU A 69 0.94 -13.82 -9.57
N LYS A 70 2.21 -13.73 -9.92
CA LYS A 70 2.83 -14.62 -10.91
C LYS A 70 2.83 -16.07 -10.43
N GLU A 71 3.18 -16.29 -9.17
CA GLU A 71 3.17 -17.63 -8.56
C GLU A 71 1.77 -18.20 -8.50
N GLU A 72 0.78 -17.38 -8.16
CA GLU A 72 -0.60 -17.80 -8.11
C GLU A 72 -1.14 -18.17 -9.48
N ARG A 73 -0.82 -17.40 -10.51
CA ARG A 73 -1.21 -17.72 -11.88
C ARG A 73 -0.60 -19.02 -12.35
N ALA A 74 0.66 -19.26 -12.03
CA ALA A 74 1.34 -20.50 -12.38
C ALA A 74 0.68 -21.71 -11.71
N ARG A 75 0.31 -21.56 -10.43
CA ARG A 75 -0.38 -22.60 -9.70
C ARG A 75 -1.75 -22.93 -10.29
N LEU A 76 -2.53 -21.90 -10.60
CA LEU A 76 -3.86 -22.07 -11.18
C LEU A 76 -3.78 -22.74 -12.56
N HIS A 77 -2.80 -22.35 -13.35
CA HIS A 77 -2.59 -22.96 -14.66
C HIS A 77 -2.22 -24.43 -14.54
N TYR A 78 -1.34 -24.77 -13.61
CA TYR A 78 -0.93 -26.14 -13.35
C TYR A 78 -2.11 -27.02 -12.90
N GLU A 79 -2.94 -26.53 -12.00
CA GLU A 79 -4.13 -27.25 -11.54
C GLU A 79 -5.12 -27.50 -12.69
N LYS A 80 -5.30 -26.51 -13.56
CA LYS A 80 -6.17 -26.64 -14.73
C LYS A 80 -5.70 -27.73 -15.67
N VAL A 81 -4.40 -27.77 -15.92
CA VAL A 81 -3.82 -28.80 -16.81
C VAL A 81 -3.97 -30.19 -16.23
N GLN A 82 -3.81 -30.34 -14.93
CA GLN A 82 -3.95 -31.64 -14.27
C GLN A 82 -5.37 -32.22 -14.31
N ARG A 83 -6.36 -31.35 -14.35
CA ARG A 83 -7.77 -31.77 -14.41
C ARG A 83 -8.23 -32.26 -15.78
N LEU A 84 -7.45 -32.02 -16.77
CA LEU A 84 -7.69 -32.51 -18.12
C LEU A 84 -7.11 -33.94 -18.25
#